data_c444be2e6b698a81f0c7d5767c4ba9c6
#
_entry.id   c444be2e6b698a81f0c7d5767c4ba9c6
#
_cell.length_a   1.000
_cell.length_b   1.000
_cell.length_c   1.000
_cell.angle_alpha   90.00
_cell.angle_beta   90.00
_cell.angle_gamma   90.00
#
_symmetry.space_group_name_H-M   'P 1'
#
loop_
_entity.id
_entity.type
_entity.pdbx_description
1 polymer ?
#
loop_
_entity_poly.entity_id
_entity_poly.type
_entity_poly.pdbx_seq_one_letter_code
_entity_poly.pdbx_strand_id
1 'polypeptide(L)'
;SGPRVVLRPLAEGDRVGRQRHGWHAEIERCFGEVRGSGPMTDEEAADWYAESLRMLDDPTCLPWMVEVDGGLVGVAFLHSLRAQDRKARYAVGFFAPEHLGHGWGAEVTGLVLDHAFDVLGLHRVDLRVLAFNERAIRSYERAGFVVEGRERDSCLLDGQWYDDLIMGILADDPRPAVDA
;
A
#
# COMPACT_ATOMS: atom_id res chain seq x y z
N SER A 1 18.31 -16.80 -2.50
CA SER A 1 18.34 -15.34 -2.67
C SER A 1 17.45 -14.78 -1.59
N GLY A 2 17.95 -13.86 -0.77
CA GLY A 2 17.15 -13.20 0.25
C GLY A 2 16.02 -12.35 -0.33
N PRO A 3 15.12 -11.82 0.52
CA PRO A 3 14.01 -11.00 0.08
C PRO A 3 14.54 -9.81 -0.74
N ARG A 4 13.90 -9.54 -1.88
CA ARG A 4 14.27 -8.41 -2.75
C ARG A 4 13.77 -7.08 -2.21
N VAL A 5 12.74 -7.13 -1.36
CA VAL A 5 12.07 -5.97 -0.78
C VAL A 5 12.54 -5.74 0.66
N VAL A 6 12.82 -4.48 0.98
CA VAL A 6 13.09 -4.02 2.33
C VAL A 6 12.00 -3.02 2.73
N LEU A 7 11.36 -3.26 3.88
CA LEU A 7 10.48 -2.30 4.53
C LEU A 7 11.28 -1.54 5.59
N ARG A 8 11.36 -0.22 5.46
CA ARG A 8 12.15 0.61 6.37
C ARG A 8 11.40 1.91 6.76
N PRO A 9 11.81 2.55 7.84
CA PRO A 9 11.30 3.89 8.16
C PRO A 9 11.61 4.93 7.08
N LEU A 10 10.85 6.03 7.10
CA LEU A 10 11.12 7.22 6.30
C LEU A 10 12.51 7.79 6.62
N ALA A 11 13.24 8.20 5.59
CA ALA A 11 14.54 8.85 5.68
C ALA A 11 14.52 10.20 4.95
N GLU A 12 15.44 11.11 5.32
CA GLU A 12 15.52 12.46 4.73
C GLU A 12 15.69 12.43 3.20
N GLY A 13 16.44 11.45 2.70
CA GLY A 13 16.67 11.28 1.24
C GLY A 13 15.44 10.85 0.46
N ASP A 14 14.37 10.37 1.11
CA ASP A 14 13.19 9.84 0.44
C ASP A 14 12.37 10.91 -0.28
N ARG A 15 12.46 12.17 0.17
CA ARG A 15 11.88 13.30 -0.57
C ARG A 15 12.41 13.35 -2.00
N VAL A 16 13.73 13.28 -2.16
CA VAL A 16 14.37 13.28 -3.49
C VAL A 16 14.12 11.96 -4.23
N GLY A 17 14.11 10.85 -3.49
CA GLY A 17 13.77 9.52 -4.03
C GLY A 17 12.38 9.52 -4.65
N ARG A 18 11.37 10.02 -3.95
CA ARG A 18 9.97 10.12 -4.43
C ARG A 18 9.86 11.06 -5.63
N GLN A 19 10.51 12.23 -5.57
CA GLN A 19 10.47 13.21 -6.64
C GLN A 19 10.93 12.67 -7.99
N ARG A 20 11.95 11.82 -8.00
CA ARG A 20 12.51 11.22 -9.23
C ARG A 20 11.51 10.38 -10.01
N HIS A 21 10.52 9.79 -9.33
CA HIS A 21 9.49 8.99 -10.00
C HIS A 21 8.43 9.85 -10.69
N GLY A 22 8.23 11.10 -10.27
CA GLY A 22 7.17 11.94 -10.81
C GLY A 22 5.77 11.39 -10.52
N TRP A 23 4.82 11.74 -11.38
CA TRP A 23 3.43 11.32 -11.34
C TRP A 23 3.09 10.44 -12.55
N HIS A 24 2.31 9.41 -12.32
CA HIS A 24 1.86 8.48 -13.34
C HIS A 24 0.35 8.31 -13.24
N ALA A 25 -0.40 8.83 -14.23
CA ALA A 25 -1.86 8.83 -14.22
C ALA A 25 -2.48 7.44 -13.97
N GLU A 26 -1.87 6.37 -14.49
CA GLU A 26 -2.34 5.00 -14.26
C GLU A 26 -2.15 4.53 -12.82
N ILE A 27 -1.10 5.01 -12.14
CA ILE A 27 -0.85 4.72 -10.72
C ILE A 27 -1.86 5.49 -9.87
N GLU A 28 -1.96 6.81 -10.08
CA GLU A 28 -2.87 7.69 -9.33
C GLU A 28 -4.32 7.21 -9.44
N ARG A 29 -4.73 6.79 -10.63
CA ARG A 29 -6.06 6.23 -10.86
C ARG A 29 -6.36 4.99 -10.00
N CYS A 30 -5.35 4.16 -9.71
CA CYS A 30 -5.51 2.99 -8.82
C CYS A 30 -5.76 3.38 -7.35
N PHE A 31 -5.48 4.63 -6.99
CA PHE A 31 -5.75 5.21 -5.65
C PHE A 31 -6.99 6.10 -5.62
N GLY A 32 -7.74 6.18 -6.71
CA GLY A 32 -8.93 7.02 -6.79
C GLY A 32 -8.63 8.48 -7.10
N GLU A 33 -7.43 8.78 -7.59
CA GLU A 33 -7.00 10.14 -7.90
C GLU A 33 -7.02 10.42 -9.41
N VAL A 34 -7.49 11.62 -9.76
CA VAL A 34 -7.42 12.14 -11.13
C VAL A 34 -6.24 13.08 -11.25
N ARG A 35 -5.11 12.53 -11.66
CA ARG A 35 -3.87 13.30 -11.85
C ARG A 35 -3.21 12.90 -13.16
N GLY A 36 -2.65 13.90 -13.88
CA GLY A 36 -1.86 13.66 -15.10
C GLY A 36 -0.48 13.07 -14.80
N SER A 37 0.15 12.48 -15.82
CA SER A 37 1.56 12.08 -15.74
C SER A 37 2.49 13.27 -15.97
N GLY A 38 3.60 13.30 -15.24
CA GLY A 38 4.61 14.35 -15.38
C GLY A 38 5.62 14.38 -14.23
N PRO A 39 6.60 15.29 -14.29
CA PRO A 39 7.55 15.46 -13.20
C PRO A 39 6.85 15.98 -11.94
N MET A 40 7.34 15.55 -10.78
CA MET A 40 6.93 16.09 -9.47
C MET A 40 7.77 17.35 -9.18
N THR A 41 7.11 18.42 -8.80
CA THR A 41 7.79 19.67 -8.40
C THR A 41 8.45 19.53 -7.03
N ASP A 42 9.35 20.47 -6.70
CA ASP A 42 9.98 20.52 -5.37
C ASP A 42 8.96 20.71 -4.25
N GLU A 43 7.90 21.51 -4.49
CA GLU A 43 6.82 21.78 -3.55
C GLU A 43 5.99 20.50 -3.30
N GLU A 44 5.57 19.83 -4.37
CA GLU A 44 4.83 18.55 -4.24
C GLU A 44 5.64 17.47 -3.52
N ALA A 45 6.96 17.40 -3.76
CA ALA A 45 7.84 16.47 -3.06
C ALA A 45 7.98 16.83 -1.58
N ALA A 46 8.00 18.12 -1.25
CA ALA A 46 8.02 18.60 0.13
C ALA A 46 6.70 18.30 0.84
N ASP A 47 5.56 18.50 0.18
CA ASP A 47 4.23 18.19 0.71
C ASP A 47 4.07 16.69 0.97
N TRP A 48 4.48 15.84 0.01
CA TRP A 48 4.48 14.40 0.20
C TRP A 48 5.33 13.96 1.42
N TYR A 49 6.52 14.56 1.57
CA TYR A 49 7.42 14.25 2.68
C TYR A 49 6.83 14.72 4.02
N ALA A 50 6.24 15.92 4.06
CA ALA A 50 5.57 16.45 5.25
C ALA A 50 4.35 15.59 5.65
N GLU A 51 3.58 15.09 4.67
CA GLU A 51 2.48 14.15 4.93
C GLU A 51 3.00 12.84 5.50
N SER A 52 4.07 12.31 4.94
CA SER A 52 4.72 11.08 5.43
C SER A 52 5.21 11.23 6.87
N LEU A 53 5.73 12.41 7.26
CA LEU A 53 6.08 12.72 8.65
C LEU A 53 4.85 12.75 9.56
N ARG A 54 3.74 13.35 9.12
CA ARG A 54 2.48 13.37 9.90
C ARG A 54 1.94 11.96 10.14
N MET A 55 2.10 11.05 9.16
CA MET A 55 1.73 9.63 9.35
C MET A 55 2.55 8.94 10.43
N LEU A 56 3.83 9.33 10.62
CA LEU A 56 4.67 8.79 11.70
C LEU A 56 4.22 9.27 13.09
N ASP A 57 3.64 10.45 13.18
CA ASP A 57 3.12 11.03 14.43
C ASP A 57 1.71 10.51 14.80
N ASP A 58 1.03 9.83 13.84
CA ASP A 58 -0.29 9.24 14.07
C ASP A 58 -0.16 7.87 14.76
N PRO A 59 -0.59 7.71 16.03
CA PRO A 59 -0.49 6.44 16.75
C PRO A 59 -1.35 5.31 16.14
N THR A 60 -2.23 5.64 15.21
CA THR A 60 -3.07 4.65 14.50
C THR A 60 -2.52 4.28 13.14
N CYS A 61 -1.31 4.78 12.77
CA CYS A 61 -0.67 4.54 11.49
C CYS A 61 0.76 4.03 11.69
N LEU A 62 1.12 3.01 10.90
CA LEU A 62 2.48 2.45 10.82
C LEU A 62 2.91 2.47 9.36
N PRO A 63 3.63 3.51 8.91
CA PRO A 63 4.12 3.63 7.55
C PRO A 63 5.50 2.98 7.38
N TRP A 64 5.73 2.40 6.21
CA TRP A 64 7.03 1.92 5.74
C TRP A 64 7.31 2.42 4.32
N MET A 65 8.54 2.77 4.10
CA MET A 65 9.07 2.96 2.76
C MET A 65 9.43 1.60 2.18
N VAL A 66 9.04 1.36 0.94
CA VAL A 66 9.36 0.15 0.19
C VAL A 66 10.61 0.41 -0.63
N GLU A 67 11.66 -0.35 -0.35
CA GLU A 67 12.95 -0.26 -1.03
C GLU A 67 13.26 -1.55 -1.76
N VAL A 68 13.80 -1.44 -2.97
CA VAL A 68 14.32 -2.55 -3.77
C VAL A 68 15.66 -2.14 -4.35
N ASP A 69 16.67 -2.99 -4.17
CA ASP A 69 18.05 -2.74 -4.64
C ASP A 69 18.62 -1.36 -4.24
N GLY A 70 18.27 -0.91 -3.02
CA GLY A 70 18.71 0.39 -2.49
C GLY A 70 17.94 1.60 -3.04
N GLY A 71 16.92 1.39 -3.86
CA GLY A 71 16.04 2.42 -4.41
C GLY A 71 14.67 2.44 -3.75
N LEU A 72 14.18 3.63 -3.40
CA LEU A 72 12.81 3.83 -2.95
C LEU A 72 11.86 3.59 -4.13
N VAL A 73 10.92 2.64 -4.01
CA VAL A 73 9.99 2.27 -5.09
C VAL A 73 8.51 2.44 -4.73
N GLY A 74 8.20 2.61 -3.44
CA GLY A 74 6.82 2.70 -3.00
C GLY A 74 6.68 2.94 -1.50
N VAL A 75 5.45 2.84 -1.02
CA VAL A 75 5.07 2.93 0.40
C VAL A 75 4.10 1.81 0.75
N ALA A 76 4.15 1.36 1.99
CA ALA A 76 3.14 0.48 2.56
C ALA A 76 2.81 0.97 3.97
N PHE A 77 1.59 0.76 4.42
CA PHE A 77 1.21 1.14 5.77
C PHE A 77 0.02 0.34 6.30
N LEU A 78 0.02 0.17 7.62
CA LEU A 78 -1.17 -0.16 8.39
C LEU A 78 -1.73 1.13 8.96
N HIS A 79 -3.01 1.38 8.79
CA HIS A 79 -3.68 2.58 9.33
C HIS A 79 -5.01 2.22 9.99
N SER A 80 -5.63 3.20 10.62
CA SER A 80 -6.87 2.98 11.36
C SER A 80 -6.75 1.84 12.38
N LEU A 81 -5.57 1.73 12.99
CA LEU A 81 -5.26 0.71 13.98
C LEU A 81 -6.19 0.86 15.19
N ARG A 82 -6.87 -0.19 15.55
CA ARG A 82 -7.81 -0.27 16.68
C ARG A 82 -7.36 -1.36 17.64
N ALA A 83 -6.67 -0.98 18.69
CA ALA A 83 -6.10 -1.92 19.66
C ALA A 83 -7.19 -2.80 20.32
N GLN A 84 -8.34 -2.21 20.68
CA GLN A 84 -9.45 -2.94 21.29
C GLN A 84 -9.97 -4.06 20.39
N ASP A 85 -10.09 -3.80 19.06
CA ASP A 85 -10.60 -4.76 18.09
C ASP A 85 -9.47 -5.61 17.48
N ARG A 86 -8.22 -5.31 17.83
CA ARG A 86 -7.01 -5.93 17.27
C ARG A 86 -7.05 -5.96 15.75
N LYS A 87 -7.35 -4.82 15.13
CA LYS A 87 -7.45 -4.70 13.68
C LYS A 87 -6.79 -3.45 13.13
N ALA A 88 -6.40 -3.51 11.85
CA ALA A 88 -5.90 -2.38 11.08
C ALA A 88 -6.33 -2.51 9.62
N ARG A 89 -6.23 -1.40 8.88
CA ARG A 89 -6.38 -1.39 7.43
C ARG A 89 -5.02 -1.32 6.77
N TYR A 90 -4.83 -2.13 5.74
CA TYR A 90 -3.62 -2.18 4.95
C TYR A 90 -3.75 -1.37 3.67
N ALA A 91 -2.67 -0.69 3.29
CA ALA A 91 -2.52 -0.09 1.97
C ALA A 91 -1.06 -0.22 1.49
N VAL A 92 -0.89 -0.31 0.18
CA VAL A 92 0.41 -0.33 -0.50
C VAL A 92 0.32 0.40 -1.82
N GLY A 93 1.36 1.15 -2.14
CA GLY A 93 1.47 1.87 -3.40
C GLY A 93 2.89 1.86 -3.94
N PHE A 94 3.02 1.64 -5.25
CA PHE A 94 4.26 1.82 -6.00
C PHE A 94 4.21 3.14 -6.76
N PHE A 95 5.35 3.81 -6.90
CA PHE A 95 5.40 5.15 -7.45
C PHE A 95 5.42 5.22 -8.97
N ALA A 96 5.73 4.12 -9.64
CA ALA A 96 5.86 4.11 -11.09
C ALA A 96 5.43 2.76 -11.70
N PRO A 97 4.97 2.75 -12.97
CA PRO A 97 4.52 1.55 -13.65
C PRO A 97 5.59 0.46 -13.77
N GLU A 98 6.84 0.84 -13.94
CA GLU A 98 7.98 -0.07 -13.99
C GLU A 98 8.21 -0.86 -12.70
N HIS A 99 7.62 -0.44 -11.59
CA HIS A 99 7.69 -1.16 -10.31
C HIS A 99 6.63 -2.25 -10.18
N LEU A 100 5.77 -2.40 -11.18
CA LEU A 100 4.67 -3.33 -11.17
C LEU A 100 5.02 -4.64 -11.89
N GLY A 101 4.38 -5.75 -11.51
CA GLY A 101 4.56 -7.03 -12.21
C GLY A 101 5.78 -7.87 -11.76
N HIS A 102 6.59 -7.39 -10.83
CA HIS A 102 7.80 -8.08 -10.34
C HIS A 102 7.56 -9.01 -9.15
N GLY A 103 6.32 -9.09 -8.65
CA GLY A 103 5.99 -9.85 -7.45
C GLY A 103 6.22 -9.08 -6.14
N TRP A 104 6.82 -7.89 -6.19
CA TRP A 104 7.12 -7.08 -4.99
C TRP A 104 5.88 -6.76 -4.15
N GLY A 105 4.72 -6.56 -4.79
CA GLY A 105 3.47 -6.33 -4.06
C GLY A 105 3.08 -7.48 -3.14
N ALA A 106 3.26 -8.72 -3.60
CA ALA A 106 2.99 -9.90 -2.79
C ALA A 106 4.00 -10.03 -1.63
N GLU A 107 5.30 -9.78 -1.90
CA GLU A 107 6.36 -9.79 -0.90
C GLU A 107 6.13 -8.72 0.18
N VAL A 108 5.84 -7.46 -0.21
CA VAL A 108 5.46 -6.38 0.72
C VAL A 108 4.26 -6.78 1.57
N THR A 109 3.21 -7.30 0.94
CA THR A 109 1.99 -7.72 1.64
C THR A 109 2.30 -8.80 2.67
N GLY A 110 3.09 -9.82 2.30
CA GLY A 110 3.51 -10.87 3.23
C GLY A 110 4.26 -10.32 4.43
N LEU A 111 5.28 -9.48 4.21
CA LEU A 111 6.06 -8.85 5.28
C LEU A 111 5.19 -8.00 6.24
N VAL A 112 4.23 -7.25 5.68
CA VAL A 112 3.31 -6.44 6.51
C VAL A 112 2.35 -7.32 7.29
N LEU A 113 1.83 -8.41 6.71
CA LEU A 113 0.95 -9.35 7.40
C LEU A 113 1.68 -10.11 8.52
N ASP A 114 2.92 -10.53 8.29
CA ASP A 114 3.76 -11.15 9.33
C ASP A 114 3.97 -10.18 10.49
N HIS A 115 4.30 -8.91 10.20
CA HIS A 115 4.41 -7.90 11.25
C HIS A 115 3.07 -7.67 11.99
N ALA A 116 1.96 -7.58 11.25
CA ALA A 116 0.63 -7.34 11.81
C ALA A 116 0.19 -8.46 12.77
N PHE A 117 0.38 -9.71 12.37
CA PHE A 117 -0.12 -10.84 13.14
C PHE A 117 0.88 -11.33 14.19
N ASP A 118 2.16 -11.45 13.82
CA ASP A 118 3.16 -12.10 14.66
C ASP A 118 3.83 -11.12 15.64
N VAL A 119 3.92 -9.81 15.28
CA VAL A 119 4.55 -8.79 16.13
C VAL A 119 3.50 -7.95 16.87
N LEU A 120 2.51 -7.43 16.16
CA LEU A 120 1.47 -6.56 16.76
C LEU A 120 0.32 -7.36 17.39
N GLY A 121 0.22 -8.67 17.12
CA GLY A 121 -0.85 -9.53 17.63
C GLY A 121 -2.22 -9.14 17.14
N LEU A 122 -2.34 -8.55 15.95
CA LEU A 122 -3.64 -8.22 15.37
C LEU A 122 -4.43 -9.50 15.10
N HIS A 123 -5.73 -9.39 15.12
CA HIS A 123 -6.65 -10.47 14.75
C HIS A 123 -7.10 -10.36 13.31
N ARG A 124 -7.15 -9.14 12.77
CA ARG A 124 -7.71 -8.85 11.45
C ARG A 124 -6.94 -7.74 10.74
N VAL A 125 -6.71 -7.93 9.45
CA VAL A 125 -6.28 -6.86 8.54
C VAL A 125 -7.30 -6.78 7.41
N ASP A 126 -7.81 -5.58 7.11
CA ASP A 126 -8.68 -5.34 5.95
C ASP A 126 -8.03 -4.34 4.98
N LEU A 127 -8.58 -4.27 3.78
CA LEU A 127 -8.20 -3.28 2.76
C LEU A 127 -9.41 -2.90 1.90
N ARG A 128 -9.27 -1.79 1.17
CA ARG A 128 -10.16 -1.42 0.08
C ARG A 128 -9.37 -1.38 -1.21
N VAL A 129 -9.99 -1.80 -2.29
CA VAL A 129 -9.41 -1.78 -3.63
C VAL A 129 -10.48 -1.47 -4.66
N LEU A 130 -10.21 -0.54 -5.57
CA LEU A 130 -11.11 -0.23 -6.68
C LEU A 130 -11.38 -1.47 -7.53
N ALA A 131 -12.64 -1.76 -7.78
CA ALA A 131 -13.08 -3.02 -8.40
C ALA A 131 -12.48 -3.25 -9.80
N PHE A 132 -12.05 -2.20 -10.49
CA PHE A 132 -11.36 -2.32 -11.78
C PHE A 132 -9.86 -2.65 -11.65
N ASN A 133 -9.27 -2.55 -10.45
CA ASN A 133 -7.85 -2.85 -10.24
C ASN A 133 -7.62 -4.36 -10.04
N GLU A 134 -7.96 -5.14 -11.08
CA GLU A 134 -7.86 -6.60 -11.05
C GLU A 134 -6.46 -7.12 -10.69
N ARG A 135 -5.40 -6.37 -11.03
CA ARG A 135 -4.02 -6.75 -10.69
C ARG A 135 -3.82 -6.75 -9.17
N ALA A 136 -4.25 -5.69 -8.49
CA ALA A 136 -4.15 -5.59 -7.04
C ALA A 136 -5.05 -6.64 -6.36
N ILE A 137 -6.28 -6.82 -6.83
CA ILE A 137 -7.21 -7.83 -6.32
C ILE A 137 -6.57 -9.22 -6.35
N ARG A 138 -6.05 -9.65 -7.52
CA ARG A 138 -5.34 -10.94 -7.64
C ARG A 138 -4.11 -11.05 -6.75
N SER A 139 -3.40 -9.94 -6.50
CA SER A 139 -2.26 -9.93 -5.59
C SER A 139 -2.70 -10.16 -4.15
N TYR A 140 -3.78 -9.51 -3.70
CA TYR A 140 -4.32 -9.69 -2.36
C TYR A 140 -4.94 -11.07 -2.15
N GLU A 141 -5.66 -11.62 -3.15
CA GLU A 141 -6.18 -12.99 -3.09
C GLU A 141 -5.05 -14.02 -2.92
N ARG A 142 -3.92 -13.84 -3.64
CA ARG A 142 -2.73 -14.70 -3.47
C ARG A 142 -2.10 -14.57 -2.09
N ALA A 143 -2.21 -13.41 -1.44
CA ALA A 143 -1.73 -13.20 -0.08
C ALA A 143 -2.68 -13.75 0.99
N GLY A 144 -3.86 -14.27 0.60
CA GLY A 144 -4.85 -14.88 1.50
C GLY A 144 -6.03 -13.98 1.83
N PHE A 145 -6.11 -12.77 1.30
CA PHE A 145 -7.29 -11.93 1.47
C PHE A 145 -8.50 -12.50 0.74
N VAL A 146 -9.67 -12.41 1.36
CA VAL A 146 -10.95 -12.78 0.76
C VAL A 146 -11.83 -11.55 0.55
N VAL A 147 -12.61 -11.53 -0.51
CA VAL A 147 -13.61 -10.47 -0.75
C VAL A 147 -14.76 -10.67 0.23
N GLU A 148 -15.02 -9.66 1.05
CA GLU A 148 -16.09 -9.66 2.06
C GLU A 148 -17.27 -8.80 1.66
N GLY A 149 -17.08 -7.84 0.75
CA GLY A 149 -18.14 -6.94 0.33
C GLY A 149 -17.75 -6.06 -0.84
N ARG A 150 -18.76 -5.33 -1.32
CA ARG A 150 -18.64 -4.34 -2.39
C ARG A 150 -19.33 -3.05 -1.95
N GLU A 151 -18.61 -1.95 -1.95
CA GLU A 151 -19.16 -0.61 -1.74
C GLU A 151 -19.42 0.01 -3.11
N ARG A 152 -20.71 0.17 -3.42
CA ARG A 152 -21.12 0.68 -4.74
C ARG A 152 -20.90 2.17 -4.81
N ASP A 153 -20.46 2.67 -6.00
CA ASP A 153 -20.30 4.10 -6.28
C ASP A 153 -19.45 4.83 -5.22
N SER A 154 -18.38 4.17 -4.75
CA SER A 154 -17.52 4.67 -3.67
C SER A 154 -16.51 5.71 -4.14
N CYS A 155 -16.16 5.70 -5.45
CA CYS A 155 -15.13 6.56 -6.01
C CYS A 155 -15.61 7.21 -7.32
N LEU A 156 -15.46 8.53 -7.43
CA LEU A 156 -15.77 9.27 -8.65
C LEU A 156 -14.47 9.64 -9.38
N LEU A 157 -14.26 9.07 -10.58
CA LEU A 157 -13.11 9.35 -11.45
C LEU A 157 -13.60 9.78 -12.83
N ASP A 158 -13.13 10.93 -13.31
CA ASP A 158 -13.47 11.46 -14.64
C ASP A 158 -14.97 11.49 -14.92
N GLY A 159 -15.79 11.78 -13.88
CA GLY A 159 -17.26 11.83 -14.01
C GLY A 159 -17.95 10.47 -14.01
N GLN A 160 -17.22 9.37 -13.81
CA GLN A 160 -17.76 8.02 -13.70
C GLN A 160 -17.58 7.48 -12.27
N TRP A 161 -18.64 6.85 -11.72
CA TRP A 161 -18.61 6.16 -10.43
C TRP A 161 -18.03 4.77 -10.56
N TYR A 162 -17.21 4.39 -9.58
CA TYR A 162 -16.60 3.07 -9.45
C TYR A 162 -16.84 2.50 -8.06
N ASP A 163 -16.92 1.18 -8.01
CA ASP A 163 -17.08 0.45 -6.76
C ASP A 163 -15.73 0.15 -6.12
N ASP A 164 -15.71 0.03 -4.79
CA ASP A 164 -14.63 -0.61 -4.04
C ASP A 164 -15.00 -2.05 -3.67
N LEU A 165 -14.02 -2.92 -3.69
CA LEU A 165 -14.10 -4.19 -2.98
C LEU A 165 -13.49 -4.01 -1.58
N ILE A 166 -14.18 -4.55 -0.59
CA ILE A 166 -13.68 -4.69 0.76
C ILE A 166 -13.12 -6.10 0.87
N MET A 167 -11.84 -6.21 1.20
CA MET A 167 -11.20 -7.52 1.39
C MET A 167 -10.61 -7.60 2.80
N GLY A 168 -10.59 -8.80 3.36
CA GLY A 168 -10.09 -9.05 4.71
C GLY A 168 -9.33 -10.35 4.83
N ILE A 169 -8.46 -10.43 5.85
CA ILE A 169 -7.74 -11.63 6.25
C ILE A 169 -7.67 -11.67 7.78
N LEU A 170 -7.83 -12.87 8.35
CA LEU A 170 -7.72 -13.11 9.78
C LEU A 170 -6.37 -13.75 10.13
N ALA A 171 -5.96 -13.61 11.38
CA ALA A 171 -4.69 -14.17 11.86
C ALA A 171 -4.60 -15.70 11.67
N ASP A 172 -5.73 -16.39 11.76
CA ASP A 172 -5.82 -17.85 11.65
C ASP A 172 -6.08 -18.34 10.20
N ASP A 173 -6.26 -17.41 9.24
CA ASP A 173 -6.43 -17.77 7.84
C ASP A 173 -5.12 -18.29 7.24
N PRO A 174 -5.19 -19.24 6.27
CA PRO A 174 -4.00 -19.73 5.60
C PRO A 174 -3.29 -18.59 4.83
N ARG A 175 -2.03 -18.38 5.12
CA ARG A 175 -1.15 -17.46 4.37
C ARG A 175 -0.14 -18.27 3.57
N PRO A 176 0.06 -17.98 2.28
CA PRO A 176 1.17 -18.57 1.56
C PRO A 176 2.48 -18.11 2.22
N ALA A 177 3.43 -19.02 2.37
CA ALA A 177 4.77 -18.63 2.81
C ALA A 177 5.34 -17.62 1.80
N VAL A 178 5.88 -16.51 2.32
CA VAL A 178 6.72 -15.63 1.49
C VAL A 178 7.98 -16.45 1.21
N ASP A 179 8.11 -16.96 -0.02
CA ASP A 179 9.30 -17.71 -0.42
C ASP A 179 10.53 -16.81 -0.23
N ALA A 180 11.37 -17.18 0.73
CA ALA A 180 12.60 -16.49 1.09
C ALA A 180 13.69 -16.67 0.00
#